data_f07982414ac4fd715496cfbdbb0603af
#
_entry.id   f07982414ac4fd715496cfbdbb0603af
#
_cell.length_a   1.000
_cell.length_b   1.000
_cell.length_c   1.000
_cell.angle_alpha   90.00
_cell.angle_beta   90.00
_cell.angle_gamma   90.00
#
_symmetry.space_group_name_H-M   'P 1'
#
loop_
_entity.id
_entity.type
_entity.pdbx_description
1 polymer ?
#
loop_
_entity_poly.entity_id
_entity_poly.type
_entity_poly.pdbx_seq_one_letter_code
_entity_poly.pdbx_strand_id
1 'polypeptide(L)'
;MSKFIVVTGGAGFIGSNLIKYLLLKTKDNIISLDNYSSGSKFNHVINKRVKYINGDTYLIDKKLEKYRKKIKVIFHFGEFSRIHESFASVDRCFACNISGTANVFYFSLKNKIKVDRKSVV
;
A
#
# COMPACT_ATOMS: atom_id res chain seq x y z
N MET A 1 3.74 -13.32 18.55
CA MET A 1 3.04 -13.30 17.27
C MET A 1 3.54 -12.18 16.38
N SER A 2 3.88 -12.50 15.14
CA SER A 2 4.30 -11.46 14.22
C SER A 2 3.12 -10.62 13.76
N LYS A 3 3.33 -9.33 13.69
CA LYS A 3 2.38 -8.38 13.16
C LYS A 3 2.81 -7.97 11.76
N PHE A 4 1.87 -7.42 11.02
CA PHE A 4 2.13 -6.91 9.67
C PHE A 4 1.94 -5.41 9.61
N ILE A 5 2.84 -4.76 8.90
CA ILE A 5 2.68 -3.37 8.47
C ILE A 5 2.36 -3.43 6.98
N VAL A 6 1.28 -2.79 6.57
CA VAL A 6 0.90 -2.74 5.16
C VAL A 6 1.33 -1.41 4.58
N VAL A 7 1.98 -1.46 3.42
CA VAL A 7 2.34 -0.27 2.65
C VAL A 7 1.65 -0.37 1.30
N THR A 8 0.64 0.44 1.06
CA THR A 8 0.05 0.52 -0.28
C THR A 8 0.95 1.41 -1.13
N GLY A 9 1.18 1.00 -2.36
CA GLY A 9 2.15 1.69 -3.19
C GLY A 9 3.60 1.38 -2.82
N GLY A 10 3.84 0.20 -2.24
CA GLY A 10 5.17 -0.18 -1.75
C GLY A 10 6.22 -0.37 -2.82
N ALA A 11 5.83 -0.49 -4.09
CA ALA A 11 6.78 -0.58 -5.20
C ALA A 11 7.08 0.78 -5.84
N GLY A 12 6.51 1.87 -5.31
CA GLY A 12 6.82 3.23 -5.72
C GLY A 12 8.06 3.76 -4.99
N PHE A 13 8.48 4.97 -5.35
CA PHE A 13 9.68 5.57 -4.77
C PHE A 13 9.54 5.77 -3.26
N ILE A 14 8.47 6.42 -2.83
CA ILE A 14 8.26 6.73 -1.41
C ILE A 14 8.00 5.44 -0.62
N GLY A 15 7.11 4.59 -1.13
CA GLY A 15 6.76 3.35 -0.45
C GLY A 15 7.95 2.41 -0.28
N SER A 16 8.79 2.28 -1.32
CA SER A 16 9.96 1.41 -1.24
C SER A 16 10.99 1.91 -0.24
N ASN A 17 11.17 3.22 -0.15
CA ASN A 17 12.08 3.80 0.84
C ASN A 17 11.53 3.67 2.25
N LEU A 18 10.22 3.77 2.43
CA LEU A 18 9.60 3.52 3.72
C LEU A 18 9.79 2.05 4.14
N ILE A 19 9.65 1.12 3.21
CA ILE A 19 9.86 -0.30 3.52
C ILE A 19 11.28 -0.54 4.03
N LYS A 20 12.28 0.06 3.37
CA LYS A 20 13.68 -0.03 3.83
C LYS A 20 13.84 0.50 5.25
N TYR A 21 13.22 1.64 5.53
CA TYR A 21 13.28 2.26 6.85
C TYR A 21 12.62 1.36 7.91
N LEU A 22 11.44 0.82 7.60
CA LEU A 22 10.72 -0.03 8.54
C LEU A 22 11.47 -1.33 8.85
N LEU A 23 12.17 -1.87 7.86
CA LEU A 23 12.99 -3.07 8.09
C LEU A 23 14.12 -2.81 9.08
N LEU A 24 14.65 -1.58 9.10
CA LEU A 24 15.70 -1.19 10.04
C LEU A 24 15.15 -0.87 11.42
N LYS A 25 13.97 -0.29 11.49
CA LYS A 25 13.43 0.25 12.75
C LYS A 25 12.45 -0.66 13.46
N THR A 26 11.94 -1.68 12.79
CA THR A 26 10.97 -2.61 13.39
C THR A 26 11.39 -4.06 13.14
N LYS A 27 10.74 -4.96 13.85
CA LYS A 27 10.89 -6.40 13.62
C LYS A 27 9.68 -7.01 12.95
N ASP A 28 8.72 -6.16 12.55
CA ASP A 28 7.48 -6.61 11.96
C ASP A 28 7.67 -7.10 10.53
N ASN A 29 6.73 -7.91 10.07
CA ASN A 29 6.66 -8.28 8.67
C ASN A 29 5.94 -7.18 7.90
N ILE A 30 6.25 -7.04 6.62
CA ILE A 30 5.73 -5.97 5.78
C ILE A 30 5.02 -6.56 4.58
N ILE A 31 3.84 -6.05 4.27
CA ILE A 31 3.11 -6.38 3.05
C ILE A 31 3.04 -5.13 2.19
N SER A 32 3.51 -5.25 0.95
CA SER A 32 3.35 -4.20 -0.05
C SER A 32 2.18 -4.57 -0.94
N LEU A 33 1.20 -3.68 -1.04
CA LEU A 33 0.08 -3.84 -1.97
C LEU A 33 0.21 -2.75 -3.03
N ASP A 34 0.46 -3.15 -4.28
CA ASP A 34 0.68 -2.21 -5.38
C ASP A 34 0.13 -2.81 -6.66
N ASN A 35 -0.53 -1.98 -7.47
CA ASN A 35 -1.03 -2.41 -8.78
C ASN A 35 -0.02 -2.12 -9.89
N TYR A 36 1.11 -1.55 -9.55
CA TYR A 36 2.20 -1.22 -10.48
C TYR A 36 1.82 -0.22 -11.58
N SER A 37 0.82 0.61 -11.32
CA SER A 37 0.46 1.68 -12.26
C SER A 37 1.57 2.71 -12.39
N SER A 38 2.31 2.96 -11.31
CA SER A 38 3.49 3.83 -11.35
C SER A 38 4.67 3.25 -10.58
N GLY A 39 4.48 2.13 -9.89
CA GLY A 39 5.55 1.43 -9.19
C GLY A 39 6.29 0.46 -10.11
N SER A 40 7.40 -0.09 -9.64
CA SER A 40 8.25 -0.97 -10.41
C SER A 40 8.80 -2.10 -9.55
N LYS A 41 8.92 -3.28 -10.15
CA LYS A 41 9.59 -4.41 -9.50
C LYS A 41 11.06 -4.14 -9.21
N PHE A 42 11.68 -3.20 -9.91
CA PHE A 42 13.05 -2.78 -9.62
C PHE A 42 13.18 -2.11 -8.26
N ASN A 43 12.07 -1.61 -7.71
CA ASN A 43 12.05 -1.02 -6.38
C ASN A 43 11.83 -2.04 -5.27
N HIS A 44 11.66 -3.31 -5.59
CA HIS A 44 11.44 -4.33 -4.57
C HIS A 44 12.65 -4.47 -3.66
N VAL A 45 12.38 -4.55 -2.37
CA VAL A 45 13.40 -4.86 -1.37
C VAL A 45 13.38 -6.37 -1.15
N ILE A 46 14.50 -7.02 -1.39
CA ILE A 46 14.61 -8.48 -1.23
C ILE A 46 14.91 -8.78 0.23
N ASN A 47 13.87 -9.18 0.95
CA ASN A 47 13.97 -9.52 2.37
C ASN A 47 12.82 -10.47 2.72
N LYS A 48 13.13 -11.49 3.53
CA LYS A 48 12.13 -12.50 3.88
C LYS A 48 10.95 -11.95 4.67
N ARG A 49 11.10 -10.77 5.28
CA ARG A 49 10.01 -10.11 6.02
C ARG A 49 9.09 -9.28 5.13
N VAL A 50 9.42 -9.12 3.85
CA VAL A 50 8.63 -8.32 2.92
C VAL A 50 7.92 -9.23 1.93
N LYS A 51 6.60 -9.08 1.85
CA LYS A 51 5.77 -9.78 0.87
C LYS A 51 5.16 -8.77 -0.07
N TYR A 52 5.32 -8.97 -1.37
CA TYR A 52 4.77 -8.11 -2.40
C TYR A 52 3.52 -8.74 -2.99
N ILE A 53 2.40 -8.03 -2.91
CA ILE A 53 1.11 -8.47 -3.45
C ILE A 53 0.71 -7.51 -4.55
N ASN A 54 0.44 -8.04 -5.75
CA ASN A 54 -0.06 -7.23 -6.85
C ASN A 54 -1.58 -7.10 -6.73
N GLY A 55 -2.06 -5.86 -6.66
CA GLY A 55 -3.49 -5.61 -6.60
C GLY A 55 -3.78 -4.15 -6.37
N ASP A 56 -5.00 -3.75 -6.72
CA ASP A 56 -5.50 -2.40 -6.48
C ASP A 56 -5.98 -2.25 -5.04
N THR A 57 -5.89 -1.02 -4.52
CA THR A 57 -6.33 -0.73 -3.16
C THR A 57 -7.85 -0.92 -2.99
N TYR A 58 -8.63 -0.78 -4.05
CA TYR A 58 -10.06 -1.03 -3.93
C TYR A 58 -10.38 -2.53 -3.74
N LEU A 59 -9.40 -3.40 -3.93
CA LEU A 59 -9.54 -4.85 -3.66
C LEU A 59 -8.85 -5.26 -2.36
N ILE A 60 -8.53 -4.30 -1.49
CA ILE A 60 -7.77 -4.58 -0.27
C ILE A 60 -8.43 -5.63 0.61
N ASP A 61 -9.75 -5.63 0.70
CA ASP A 61 -10.49 -6.64 1.46
C ASP A 61 -10.13 -8.05 1.02
N LYS A 62 -10.15 -8.28 -0.29
CA LYS A 62 -9.87 -9.61 -0.86
C LYS A 62 -8.40 -9.97 -0.78
N LYS A 63 -7.54 -9.00 -1.08
CA LYS A 63 -6.10 -9.26 -1.16
C LYS A 63 -5.48 -9.51 0.21
N LEU A 64 -5.99 -8.88 1.26
CA LEU A 64 -5.42 -8.97 2.59
C LEU A 64 -6.33 -9.72 3.58
N GLU A 65 -7.32 -10.43 3.10
CA GLU A 65 -8.30 -11.12 3.94
C GLU A 65 -7.66 -11.99 5.01
N LYS A 66 -6.69 -12.79 4.64
CA LYS A 66 -6.08 -13.73 5.58
C LYS A 66 -5.16 -13.07 6.60
N TYR A 67 -4.80 -11.80 6.38
CA TYR A 67 -3.92 -11.05 7.29
C TYR A 67 -4.66 -10.06 8.17
N ARG A 68 -5.96 -9.86 7.95
CA ARG A 68 -6.70 -8.74 8.51
C ARG A 68 -6.59 -8.56 10.01
N LYS A 69 -6.47 -9.65 10.75
CA LYS A 69 -6.38 -9.59 12.22
C LYS A 69 -4.96 -9.37 12.74
N LYS A 70 -3.98 -9.44 11.85
CA LYS A 70 -2.57 -9.31 12.20
C LYS A 70 -1.96 -7.99 11.77
N ILE A 71 -2.72 -7.15 11.08
CA ILE A 71 -2.24 -5.86 10.58
C ILE A 71 -2.34 -4.83 11.70
N LYS A 72 -1.23 -4.16 12.01
CA LYS A 72 -1.24 -3.13 13.04
C LYS A 72 -1.34 -1.72 12.49
N VAL A 73 -0.87 -1.47 11.27
CA VAL A 73 -0.95 -0.15 10.65
C VAL A 73 -0.86 -0.27 9.14
N ILE A 74 -1.52 0.64 8.44
CA ILE A 74 -1.46 0.76 6.99
C ILE A 74 -0.89 2.13 6.64
N PHE A 75 0.22 2.15 5.90
CA PHE A 75 0.75 3.37 5.30
C PHE A 75 0.24 3.43 3.86
N HIS A 76 -0.60 4.40 3.57
CA HIS A 76 -1.32 4.45 2.31
C HIS A 76 -0.70 5.43 1.32
N PHE A 77 0.02 4.89 0.32
CA PHE A 77 0.60 5.65 -0.78
C PHE A 77 0.11 5.18 -2.14
N GLY A 78 -0.89 4.30 -2.16
CA GLY A 78 -1.37 3.67 -3.39
C GLY A 78 -2.27 4.56 -4.25
N GLU A 79 -2.01 5.86 -4.27
CA GLU A 79 -2.77 6.80 -5.08
C GLU A 79 -2.00 7.14 -6.36
N PHE A 80 -2.74 7.45 -7.41
CA PHE A 80 -2.18 7.85 -8.68
C PHE A 80 -1.76 9.32 -8.57
N SER A 81 -0.48 9.58 -8.35
CA SER A 81 0.01 10.90 -7.94
C SER A 81 0.71 11.72 -9.01
N ARG A 82 1.05 11.14 -10.16
CA ARG A 82 1.77 11.86 -11.21
C ARG A 82 0.79 12.62 -12.10
N ILE A 83 1.00 13.93 -12.20
CA ILE A 83 0.10 14.82 -12.94
C ILE A 83 -0.02 14.43 -14.41
N HIS A 84 1.10 14.17 -15.08
CA HIS A 84 1.07 13.82 -16.51
C HIS A 84 0.41 12.47 -16.75
N GLU A 85 0.53 11.54 -15.84
CA GLU A 85 -0.16 10.25 -15.93
C GLU A 85 -1.65 10.42 -15.67
N SER A 86 -2.03 11.35 -14.78
CA SER A 86 -3.44 11.66 -14.53
C SER A 86 -4.12 12.21 -15.77
N PHE A 87 -3.45 13.07 -16.54
CA PHE A 87 -4.00 13.58 -17.78
C PHE A 87 -4.18 12.49 -18.83
N ALA A 88 -3.26 11.53 -18.86
CA ALA A 88 -3.34 10.41 -19.81
C ALA A 88 -4.35 9.34 -19.39
N SER A 89 -4.67 9.24 -18.10
CA SER A 89 -5.49 8.16 -17.55
C SER A 89 -6.43 8.68 -16.46
N VAL A 90 -7.32 9.61 -16.83
CA VAL A 90 -8.22 10.28 -15.87
C VAL A 90 -9.09 9.27 -15.11
N ASP A 91 -9.72 8.33 -15.84
CA ASP A 91 -10.61 7.34 -15.21
C ASP A 91 -9.85 6.47 -14.20
N ARG A 92 -8.64 6.10 -14.54
CA ARG A 92 -7.81 5.28 -13.67
C ARG A 92 -7.38 6.04 -12.43
N CYS A 93 -6.99 7.29 -12.58
CA CYS A 93 -6.64 8.16 -11.47
C CYS A 93 -7.82 8.31 -10.51
N PHE A 94 -9.01 8.56 -11.06
CA PHE A 94 -10.22 8.69 -10.27
C PHE A 94 -10.51 7.43 -9.48
N ALA A 95 -10.46 6.27 -10.12
CA ALA A 95 -10.71 4.99 -9.46
C ALA A 95 -9.69 4.72 -8.34
N CYS A 96 -8.41 4.96 -8.60
CA CYS A 96 -7.37 4.71 -7.59
C CYS A 96 -7.48 5.65 -6.40
N ASN A 97 -7.74 6.94 -6.64
CA ASN A 97 -7.70 7.94 -5.58
C ASN A 97 -9.00 8.02 -4.78
N ILE A 98 -10.13 7.70 -5.40
CA ILE A 98 -11.44 7.77 -4.74
C ILE A 98 -11.83 6.41 -4.19
N SER A 99 -12.00 5.43 -5.06
CA SER A 99 -12.46 4.11 -4.64
C SER A 99 -11.42 3.37 -3.81
N GLY A 100 -10.14 3.49 -4.19
CA GLY A 100 -9.06 2.82 -3.47
C GLY A 100 -8.91 3.35 -2.06
N THR A 101 -8.89 4.67 -1.90
CA THR A 101 -8.75 5.29 -0.59
C THR A 101 -9.94 4.98 0.31
N ALA A 102 -11.16 5.06 -0.23
CA ALA A 102 -12.36 4.74 0.51
C ALA A 102 -12.33 3.28 1.00
N ASN A 103 -11.90 2.37 0.16
CA ASN A 103 -11.81 0.96 0.52
C ASN A 103 -10.74 0.69 1.57
N VAL A 104 -9.61 1.39 1.53
CA VAL A 104 -8.58 1.29 2.56
C VAL A 104 -9.13 1.73 3.90
N PHE A 105 -9.82 2.87 3.96
CA PHE A 105 -10.41 3.35 5.21
C PHE A 105 -11.50 2.40 5.71
N TYR A 106 -12.35 1.93 4.83
CA TYR A 106 -13.41 0.99 5.21
C TYR A 106 -12.82 -0.30 5.79
N PHE A 107 -11.82 -0.85 5.11
CA PHE A 107 -11.12 -2.06 5.58
C PHE A 107 -10.49 -1.82 6.96
N SER A 108 -9.86 -0.67 7.15
CA SER A 108 -9.19 -0.35 8.42
C SER A 108 -10.20 -0.15 9.56
N LEU A 109 -11.31 0.53 9.30
CA LEU A 109 -12.36 0.70 10.31
C LEU A 109 -12.95 -0.64 10.73
N LYS A 110 -13.27 -1.47 9.75
CA LYS A 110 -13.86 -2.79 9.98
C LYS A 110 -12.94 -3.69 10.80
N ASN A 111 -11.65 -3.59 10.61
CA ASN A 111 -10.66 -4.44 11.27
C ASN A 111 -9.88 -3.72 12.38
N LYS A 112 -10.27 -2.51 12.73
CA LYS A 112 -9.65 -1.70 13.80
C LYS A 112 -8.15 -1.50 13.58
N ILE A 113 -7.80 -1.10 12.36
CA ILE A 113 -6.40 -0.88 11.96
C ILE A 113 -6.14 0.62 11.88
N LYS A 114 -4.98 1.06 12.37
CA LYS A 114 -4.53 2.44 12.22
C LYS A 114 -4.08 2.70 10.79
N VAL A 115 -4.48 3.85 10.24
CA VAL A 115 -4.07 4.26 8.90
C VAL A 115 -3.26 5.54 8.99
N ASP A 116 -2.10 5.56 8.33
CA ASP A 116 -1.29 6.76 8.14
C ASP A 116 -1.24 7.01 6.64
N ARG A 117 -1.86 8.11 6.22
CA ARG A 117 -1.93 8.49 4.81
C ARG A 117 -1.07 9.72 4.58
N LYS A 118 -0.15 9.61 3.64
CA LYS A 118 0.60 10.75 3.14
C LYS A 118 0.11 11.09 1.75
N SER A 119 -0.29 12.34 1.57
CA SER A 119 -0.61 12.86 0.26
C SER A 119 0.70 13.24 -0.42
N VAL A 120 0.97 12.64 -1.56
CA VAL A 120 2.14 12.99 -2.38
C VAL A 120 1.63 13.92 -3.46
N VAL A 121 1.99 15.15 -3.34
CA VAL A 121 1.59 16.18 -4.30
C VAL A 121 2.74 16.49 -5.22
#